data_91992ae7d38de408d20766f86af12cb0
#
_entry.id   91992ae7d38de408d20766f86af12cb0
#
_cell.length_a   1.000
_cell.length_b   1.000
_cell.length_c   1.000
_cell.angle_alpha   90.00
_cell.angle_beta   90.00
_cell.angle_gamma   90.00
#
_symmetry.space_group_name_H-M   'P 1'
#
loop_
_entity.id
_entity.type
_entity.pdbx_description
1 polymer ?
#
loop_
_entity_poly.entity_id
_entity_poly.type
_entity_poly.pdbx_seq_one_letter_code
_entity_poly.pdbx_strand_id
1 'polypeptide(L)'
;MFDLLFYSGCRIGEALALTASDIDTVNRRISITKTYFRHKGKDEITEPKTRESVRTVIIPEFLVEELKEYMASMYKLPADERIFAVVLEAVQHVMKRHADKAGVKYIRVHDLRHSSCAYLIHLGVQPMIIKERLGHKDIRITLNTYGHLYPSEQEKVADMLDKMAGIKENAPAGNKGISE
;
A
#
# COMPACT_ATOMS: atom_id res chain seq x y z
N MET A 1 -11.99 -0.05 6.35
CA MET A 1 -11.38 -1.27 5.77
C MET A 1 -10.76 -1.04 4.39
N PHE A 2 -11.43 -0.45 3.40
CA PHE A 2 -10.84 -0.27 2.05
C PHE A 2 -9.64 0.67 2.09
N ASP A 3 -9.70 1.73 2.89
CA ASP A 3 -8.57 2.63 3.14
C ASP A 3 -7.39 1.90 3.77
N LEU A 4 -7.66 1.03 4.75
CA LEU A 4 -6.63 0.18 5.33
C LEU A 4 -5.94 -0.68 4.26
N LEU A 5 -6.69 -1.35 3.39
CA LEU A 5 -6.13 -2.19 2.32
C LEU A 5 -5.30 -1.38 1.33
N PHE A 6 -5.79 -0.19 0.94
CA PHE A 6 -5.11 0.68 0.00
C PHE A 6 -3.85 1.31 0.62
N TYR A 7 -3.98 1.99 1.75
CA TYR A 7 -2.87 2.76 2.33
C TYR A 7 -1.82 1.90 3.04
N SER A 8 -2.17 0.72 3.56
CA SER A 8 -1.17 -0.21 4.11
C SER A 8 -0.59 -1.15 3.06
N GLY A 9 -1.33 -1.43 1.99
CA GLY A 9 -0.99 -2.42 0.99
C GLY A 9 -1.04 -3.87 1.51
N CYS A 10 -1.66 -4.13 2.66
CA CYS A 10 -1.78 -5.49 3.20
C CYS A 10 -2.72 -6.36 2.35
N ARG A 11 -2.55 -7.68 2.46
CA ARG A 11 -3.47 -8.65 1.86
C ARG A 11 -4.79 -8.66 2.63
N ILE A 12 -5.90 -8.96 1.96
CA ILE A 12 -7.22 -9.02 2.63
C ILE A 12 -7.22 -9.99 3.81
N GLY A 13 -6.59 -11.16 3.68
CA GLY A 13 -6.49 -12.11 4.80
C GLY A 13 -5.67 -11.57 5.97
N GLU A 14 -4.63 -10.77 5.71
CA GLU A 14 -3.86 -10.07 6.74
C GLU A 14 -4.75 -9.03 7.46
N ALA A 15 -5.49 -8.21 6.69
CA ALA A 15 -6.40 -7.22 7.26
C ALA A 15 -7.52 -7.86 8.11
N LEU A 16 -8.10 -8.96 7.63
CA LEU A 16 -9.15 -9.70 8.35
C LEU A 16 -8.63 -10.41 9.61
N ALA A 17 -7.32 -10.62 9.74
CA ALA A 17 -6.70 -11.21 10.91
C ALA A 17 -6.32 -10.19 11.99
N LEU A 18 -6.34 -8.88 11.68
CA LEU A 18 -5.92 -7.84 12.61
C LEU A 18 -6.78 -7.80 13.87
N THR A 19 -6.12 -7.64 14.99
CA THR A 19 -6.70 -7.41 16.32
C THR A 19 -6.34 -6.01 16.81
N ALA A 20 -6.98 -5.52 17.85
CA ALA A 20 -6.64 -4.21 18.42
C ALA A 20 -5.17 -4.14 18.89
N SER A 21 -4.63 -5.25 19.40
CA SER A 21 -3.22 -5.34 19.82
C SER A 21 -2.20 -5.26 18.69
N ASP A 22 -2.62 -5.45 17.43
CA ASP A 22 -1.73 -5.31 16.27
C ASP A 22 -1.56 -3.84 15.83
N ILE A 23 -2.36 -2.91 16.40
CA ILE A 23 -2.39 -1.50 15.99
C ILE A 23 -1.81 -0.61 17.09
N ASP A 24 -0.62 -0.08 16.84
CA ASP A 24 0.01 0.95 17.66
C ASP A 24 -0.40 2.33 17.12
N THR A 25 -1.41 2.91 17.76
CA THR A 25 -1.95 4.22 17.36
C THR A 25 -1.05 5.39 17.74
N VAL A 26 -0.10 5.19 18.66
CA VAL A 26 0.87 6.23 19.07
C VAL A 26 1.99 6.36 18.02
N ASN A 27 2.54 5.21 17.60
CA ASN A 27 3.62 5.18 16.62
C ASN A 27 3.13 4.97 15.19
N ARG A 28 1.82 4.98 14.96
CA ARG A 28 1.16 4.79 13.65
C ARG A 28 1.58 3.49 12.95
N ARG A 29 1.65 2.39 13.69
CA ARG A 29 2.15 1.10 13.21
C ARG A 29 1.08 0.04 13.21
N ILE A 30 1.11 -0.80 12.19
CA ILE A 30 0.33 -2.03 12.12
C ILE A 30 1.30 -3.20 12.03
N SER A 31 1.20 -4.14 12.95
CA SER A 31 1.96 -5.39 12.97
C SER A 31 1.22 -6.46 12.19
N ILE A 32 1.77 -6.88 11.06
CA ILE A 32 1.21 -7.92 10.21
C ILE A 32 1.95 -9.22 10.50
N THR A 33 1.37 -10.06 11.35
CA THR A 33 1.98 -11.30 11.86
C THR A 33 1.13 -12.54 11.60
N LYS A 34 -0.08 -12.38 11.07
CA LYS A 34 -1.05 -13.46 10.90
C LYS A 34 -1.94 -13.22 9.69
N THR A 35 -2.59 -14.25 9.21
CA THR A 35 -3.55 -14.20 8.12
C THR A 35 -4.78 -15.02 8.45
N TYR A 36 -5.94 -14.49 8.07
CA TYR A 36 -7.23 -15.16 8.20
C TYR A 36 -7.64 -15.76 6.86
N PHE A 37 -8.22 -16.93 6.91
CA PHE A 37 -8.95 -17.51 5.80
C PHE A 37 -10.10 -18.38 6.35
N ARG A 38 -11.09 -18.63 5.51
CA ARG A 38 -12.21 -19.52 5.84
C ARG A 38 -12.12 -20.76 4.96
N HIS A 39 -12.07 -21.93 5.61
CA HIS A 39 -12.03 -23.22 4.92
C HIS A 39 -13.15 -24.11 5.43
N LYS A 40 -13.98 -24.66 4.50
CA LYS A 40 -15.11 -25.54 4.82
C LYS A 40 -16.03 -24.98 5.93
N GLY A 41 -16.29 -23.67 5.91
CA GLY A 41 -17.14 -22.98 6.88
C GLY A 41 -16.49 -22.69 8.23
N LYS A 42 -15.24 -23.06 8.46
CA LYS A 42 -14.48 -22.77 9.68
C LYS A 42 -13.50 -21.62 9.45
N ASP A 43 -13.45 -20.73 10.41
CA ASP A 43 -12.51 -19.61 10.42
C ASP A 43 -11.16 -20.11 10.94
N GLU A 44 -10.10 -19.82 10.21
CA GLU A 44 -8.73 -20.21 10.56
C GLU A 44 -7.83 -18.98 10.53
N ILE A 45 -6.99 -18.85 11.55
CA ILE A 45 -5.92 -17.83 11.61
C ILE A 45 -4.62 -18.58 11.69
N THR A 46 -3.70 -18.27 10.79
CA THR A 46 -2.39 -18.89 10.72
C THR A 46 -1.29 -17.85 10.63
N GLU A 47 -0.08 -18.26 10.95
CA GLU A 47 1.10 -17.46 10.65
C GLU A 47 1.32 -17.36 9.14
N PRO A 48 1.94 -16.27 8.65
CA PRO A 48 2.28 -16.13 7.26
C PRO A 48 3.24 -17.23 6.80
N LYS A 49 3.08 -17.68 5.55
CA LYS A 49 3.90 -18.77 4.97
C LYS A 49 5.39 -18.42 4.83
N THR A 50 5.75 -17.15 4.85
CA THR A 50 7.13 -16.70 4.69
C THR A 50 7.48 -15.66 5.75
N ARG A 51 8.75 -15.64 6.17
CA ARG A 51 9.25 -14.70 7.17
C ARG A 51 9.10 -13.23 6.74
N GLU A 52 9.25 -12.95 5.47
CA GLU A 52 9.14 -11.60 4.90
C GLU A 52 7.70 -11.07 4.91
N SER A 53 6.72 -11.96 5.04
CA SER A 53 5.33 -11.56 5.21
C SER A 53 5.04 -11.01 6.60
N VAL A 54 5.84 -11.38 7.62
CA VAL A 54 5.81 -10.77 8.95
C VAL A 54 6.52 -9.42 8.86
N ARG A 55 5.78 -8.35 9.10
CA ARG A 55 6.29 -6.99 8.95
C ARG A 55 5.48 -5.98 9.74
N THR A 56 6.07 -4.83 9.97
CA THR A 56 5.38 -3.65 10.51
C THR A 56 5.23 -2.60 9.40
N VAL A 57 4.02 -2.08 9.25
CA VAL A 57 3.70 -1.03 8.28
C VAL A 57 3.36 0.26 9.02
N ILE A 58 4.04 1.35 8.71
CA ILE A 58 3.69 2.69 9.20
C ILE A 58 2.57 3.23 8.31
N ILE A 59 1.48 3.71 8.91
CA ILE A 59 0.28 4.19 8.22
C ILE A 59 0.11 5.71 8.40
N PRO A 60 -0.62 6.38 7.49
CA PRO A 60 -0.94 7.80 7.63
C PRO A 60 -1.77 8.10 8.87
N GLU A 61 -1.64 9.31 9.41
CA GLU A 61 -2.35 9.76 10.62
C GLU A 61 -3.87 9.63 10.47
N PHE A 62 -4.44 10.09 9.35
CA PHE A 62 -5.89 10.01 9.13
C PHE A 62 -6.42 8.57 9.24
N LEU A 63 -5.63 7.57 8.77
CA LEU A 63 -6.02 6.17 8.86
C LEU A 63 -5.95 5.66 10.31
N VAL A 64 -5.04 6.20 11.11
CA VAL A 64 -5.00 5.92 12.57
C VAL A 64 -6.28 6.42 13.22
N GLU A 65 -6.72 7.65 12.91
CA GLU A 65 -7.94 8.21 13.48
C GLU A 65 -9.17 7.41 13.05
N GLU A 66 -9.30 7.05 11.76
CA GLU A 66 -10.38 6.17 11.29
C GLU A 66 -10.42 4.83 12.02
N LEU A 67 -9.25 4.22 12.27
CA LEU A 67 -9.16 2.96 13.01
C LEU A 67 -9.52 3.13 14.47
N LYS A 68 -9.11 4.21 15.13
CA LYS A 68 -9.51 4.55 16.50
C LYS A 68 -11.03 4.71 16.62
N GLU A 69 -11.63 5.52 15.74
CA GLU A 69 -13.09 5.73 15.71
C GLU A 69 -13.82 4.41 15.48
N TYR A 70 -13.35 3.61 14.53
CA TYR A 70 -13.94 2.31 14.24
C TYR A 70 -13.88 1.36 15.45
N MET A 71 -12.72 1.23 16.10
CA MET A 71 -12.56 0.40 17.29
C MET A 71 -13.38 0.93 18.48
N ALA A 72 -13.45 2.25 18.66
CA ALA A 72 -14.26 2.87 19.71
C ALA A 72 -15.77 2.65 19.51
N SER A 73 -16.22 2.46 18.25
CA SER A 73 -17.62 2.13 17.95
C SER A 73 -17.99 0.69 18.32
N MET A 74 -17.01 -0.16 18.62
CA MET A 74 -17.22 -1.54 19.01
C MET A 74 -17.43 -1.66 20.52
N TYR A 75 -18.49 -2.35 20.93
CA TYR A 75 -18.73 -2.56 22.36
C TYR A 75 -17.76 -3.58 22.94
N LYS A 76 -16.89 -3.13 23.88
CA LYS A 76 -15.95 -3.99 24.64
C LYS A 76 -15.12 -4.94 23.77
N LEU A 77 -14.54 -4.42 22.66
CA LEU A 77 -13.66 -5.20 21.80
C LEU A 77 -12.46 -5.73 22.60
N PRO A 78 -12.28 -7.06 22.79
CA PRO A 78 -11.11 -7.64 23.40
C PRO A 78 -9.87 -7.35 22.56
N ALA A 79 -8.71 -7.20 23.21
CA ALA A 79 -7.46 -6.84 22.52
C ALA A 79 -6.98 -7.88 21.49
N ASP A 80 -7.36 -9.14 21.68
CA ASP A 80 -7.00 -10.30 20.87
C ASP A 80 -8.10 -10.72 19.88
N GLU A 81 -9.24 -10.03 19.89
CA GLU A 81 -10.33 -10.29 18.94
C GLU A 81 -10.12 -9.50 17.62
N ARG A 82 -10.57 -10.11 16.51
CA ARG A 82 -10.45 -9.48 15.18
C ARG A 82 -11.29 -8.20 15.10
N ILE A 83 -10.65 -7.10 14.73
CA ILE A 83 -11.36 -5.82 14.53
C ILE A 83 -12.33 -5.86 13.32
N PHE A 84 -12.11 -6.77 12.37
CA PHE A 84 -12.99 -7.00 11.23
C PHE A 84 -13.56 -8.42 11.27
N ALA A 85 -14.59 -8.63 12.10
CA ALA A 85 -15.26 -9.92 12.28
C ALA A 85 -16.18 -10.28 11.08
N VAL A 86 -15.64 -10.16 9.86
CA VAL A 86 -16.33 -10.46 8.60
C VAL A 86 -15.56 -11.48 7.78
N VAL A 87 -16.20 -12.03 6.76
CA VAL A 87 -15.59 -12.95 5.79
C VAL A 87 -15.29 -12.23 4.48
N LEU A 88 -14.39 -12.80 3.68
CA LEU A 88 -13.94 -12.20 2.41
C LEU A 88 -15.12 -11.91 1.46
N GLU A 89 -16.08 -12.81 1.37
CA GLU A 89 -17.23 -12.70 0.48
C GLU A 89 -18.09 -11.48 0.84
N ALA A 90 -18.25 -11.19 2.13
CA ALA A 90 -18.96 -10.00 2.60
C ALA A 90 -18.24 -8.72 2.16
N VAL A 91 -16.90 -8.67 2.27
CA VAL A 91 -16.10 -7.53 1.83
C VAL A 91 -16.22 -7.31 0.32
N GLN A 92 -16.14 -8.39 -0.47
CA GLN A 92 -16.31 -8.34 -1.93
C GLN A 92 -17.71 -7.84 -2.32
N HIS A 93 -18.74 -8.32 -1.63
CA HIS A 93 -20.12 -7.90 -1.89
C HIS A 93 -20.32 -6.40 -1.61
N VAL A 94 -19.80 -5.92 -0.47
CA VAL A 94 -19.85 -4.50 -0.10
C VAL A 94 -19.13 -3.66 -1.14
N MET A 95 -17.92 -4.06 -1.54
CA MET A 95 -17.12 -3.33 -2.53
C MET A 95 -17.87 -3.24 -3.88
N LYS A 96 -18.43 -4.36 -4.37
CA LYS A 96 -19.21 -4.38 -5.60
C LYS A 96 -20.40 -3.42 -5.52
N ARG A 97 -21.20 -3.52 -4.46
CA ARG A 97 -22.37 -2.66 -4.26
C ARG A 97 -22.01 -1.17 -4.26
N HIS A 98 -20.90 -0.79 -3.62
CA HIS A 98 -20.47 0.60 -3.61
C HIS A 98 -19.91 1.06 -4.96
N ALA A 99 -19.20 0.21 -5.69
CA ALA A 99 -18.74 0.51 -7.05
C ALA A 99 -19.93 0.73 -7.99
N ASP A 100 -20.92 -0.15 -7.97
CA ASP A 100 -22.16 -0.04 -8.75
C ASP A 100 -22.91 1.27 -8.41
N LYS A 101 -23.04 1.60 -7.12
CA LYS A 101 -23.70 2.83 -6.66
C LYS A 101 -22.94 4.11 -7.09
N ALA A 102 -21.63 4.06 -7.10
CA ALA A 102 -20.77 5.17 -7.51
C ALA A 102 -20.61 5.28 -9.04
N GLY A 103 -21.12 4.34 -9.81
CA GLY A 103 -20.98 4.30 -11.27
C GLY A 103 -19.54 4.07 -11.74
N VAL A 104 -18.69 3.47 -10.90
CA VAL A 104 -17.29 3.18 -11.23
C VAL A 104 -17.09 1.70 -11.52
N LYS A 105 -16.04 1.39 -12.31
CA LYS A 105 -15.70 0.01 -12.62
C LYS A 105 -15.37 -0.76 -11.35
N TYR A 106 -16.00 -1.93 -11.15
CA TYR A 106 -15.65 -2.85 -10.09
C TYR A 106 -14.23 -3.42 -10.30
N ILE A 107 -13.45 -3.41 -9.24
CA ILE A 107 -12.16 -4.09 -9.14
C ILE A 107 -12.21 -5.11 -8.00
N ARG A 108 -11.39 -6.15 -8.06
CA ARG A 108 -11.32 -7.13 -6.96
C ARG A 108 -10.71 -6.49 -5.73
N VAL A 109 -11.07 -6.95 -4.55
CA VAL A 109 -10.50 -6.43 -3.28
C VAL A 109 -8.96 -6.52 -3.27
N HIS A 110 -8.39 -7.57 -3.86
CA HIS A 110 -6.93 -7.70 -3.98
C HIS A 110 -6.29 -6.63 -4.89
N ASP A 111 -7.04 -6.10 -5.83
CA ASP A 111 -6.53 -5.06 -6.74
C ASP A 111 -6.28 -3.72 -6.03
N LEU A 112 -6.85 -3.50 -4.82
CA LEU A 112 -6.50 -2.36 -3.97
C LEU A 112 -5.01 -2.37 -3.58
N ARG A 113 -4.45 -3.55 -3.34
CA ARG A 113 -3.02 -3.69 -3.07
C ARG A 113 -2.18 -3.42 -4.32
N HIS A 114 -2.64 -3.82 -5.50
CA HIS A 114 -2.01 -3.45 -6.77
C HIS A 114 -2.06 -1.94 -7.00
N SER A 115 -3.21 -1.33 -6.74
CA SER A 115 -3.39 0.13 -6.81
C SER A 115 -2.49 0.88 -5.82
N SER A 116 -2.37 0.38 -4.60
CA SER A 116 -1.43 0.91 -3.60
C SER A 116 0.01 0.92 -4.12
N CYS A 117 0.46 -0.21 -4.69
CA CYS A 117 1.80 -0.32 -5.26
C CYS A 117 2.02 0.69 -6.40
N ALA A 118 1.10 0.74 -7.36
CA ALA A 118 1.17 1.66 -8.49
C ALA A 118 1.16 3.14 -8.03
N TYR A 119 0.36 3.46 -7.02
CA TYR A 119 0.31 4.80 -6.44
C TYR A 119 1.62 5.19 -5.73
N LEU A 120 2.23 4.28 -4.97
CA LEU A 120 3.53 4.52 -4.35
C LEU A 120 4.63 4.74 -5.39
N ILE A 121 4.62 4.01 -6.51
CA ILE A 121 5.53 4.22 -7.63
C ILE A 121 5.31 5.61 -8.25
N HIS A 122 4.07 6.00 -8.47
CA HIS A 122 3.72 7.34 -8.98
C HIS A 122 4.25 8.45 -8.06
N LEU A 123 4.25 8.22 -6.74
CA LEU A 123 4.85 9.13 -5.75
C LEU A 123 6.39 9.08 -5.69
N GLY A 124 7.05 8.28 -6.54
CA GLY A 124 8.50 8.15 -6.59
C GLY A 124 9.10 7.31 -5.44
N VAL A 125 8.30 6.49 -4.76
CA VAL A 125 8.80 5.64 -3.68
C VAL A 125 9.70 4.54 -4.25
N GLN A 126 10.87 4.37 -3.63
CA GLN A 126 11.85 3.39 -4.08
C GLN A 126 11.31 1.95 -4.02
N PRO A 127 11.66 1.08 -5.01
CA PRO A 127 11.18 -0.30 -5.09
C PRO A 127 11.45 -1.14 -3.83
N MET A 128 12.56 -0.91 -3.14
CA MET A 128 12.90 -1.63 -1.90
C MET A 128 11.92 -1.32 -0.78
N ILE A 129 11.54 -0.04 -0.61
CA ILE A 129 10.56 0.38 0.40
C ILE A 129 9.19 -0.24 0.10
N ILE A 130 8.80 -0.26 -1.19
CA ILE A 130 7.54 -0.90 -1.62
C ILE A 130 7.58 -2.40 -1.34
N LYS A 131 8.68 -3.08 -1.66
CA LYS A 131 8.89 -4.51 -1.36
C LYS A 131 8.67 -4.80 0.13
N GLU A 132 9.33 -4.05 1.01
CA GLU A 132 9.23 -4.20 2.47
C GLU A 132 7.80 -3.95 2.96
N ARG A 133 7.20 -2.86 2.54
CA ARG A 133 5.84 -2.48 2.90
C ARG A 133 4.81 -3.53 2.49
N LEU A 134 4.95 -4.08 1.29
CA LEU A 134 4.07 -5.12 0.79
C LEU A 134 4.42 -6.53 1.34
N GLY A 135 5.60 -6.75 1.89
CA GLY A 135 6.06 -8.08 2.34
C GLY A 135 6.26 -9.03 1.15
N HIS A 136 6.91 -8.55 0.09
CA HIS A 136 7.33 -9.40 -1.01
C HIS A 136 8.65 -10.10 -0.66
N LYS A 137 8.69 -11.42 -0.84
CA LYS A 137 9.91 -12.21 -0.58
C LYS A 137 11.09 -11.72 -1.43
N ASP A 138 10.83 -11.38 -2.68
CA ASP A 138 11.83 -10.98 -3.65
C ASP A 138 11.45 -9.64 -4.29
N ILE A 139 12.42 -8.74 -4.47
CA ILE A 139 12.23 -7.46 -5.17
C ILE A 139 11.77 -7.66 -6.61
N ARG A 140 12.14 -8.78 -7.23
CA ARG A 140 11.70 -9.15 -8.58
C ARG A 140 10.19 -9.21 -8.71
N ILE A 141 9.47 -9.57 -7.66
CA ILE A 141 7.99 -9.57 -7.67
C ILE A 141 7.46 -8.15 -7.91
N THR A 142 8.06 -7.16 -7.24
CA THR A 142 7.71 -5.74 -7.43
C THR A 142 8.12 -5.25 -8.82
N LEU A 143 9.36 -5.52 -9.24
CA LEU A 143 9.91 -5.01 -10.50
C LEU A 143 9.28 -5.68 -11.73
N ASN A 144 9.07 -6.99 -11.72
CA ASN A 144 8.45 -7.69 -12.86
C ASN A 144 6.99 -7.27 -13.08
N THR A 145 6.27 -6.98 -11.99
CA THR A 145 4.86 -6.60 -12.09
C THR A 145 4.68 -5.11 -12.39
N TYR A 146 5.53 -4.25 -11.81
CA TYR A 146 5.32 -2.81 -11.81
C TYR A 146 6.50 -2.00 -12.36
N GLY A 147 7.59 -2.66 -12.79
CA GLY A 147 8.79 -1.97 -13.27
C GLY A 147 8.54 -1.01 -14.43
N HIS A 148 7.56 -1.34 -15.27
CA HIS A 148 7.14 -0.50 -16.40
C HIS A 148 6.47 0.83 -15.98
N LEU A 149 6.08 0.97 -14.72
CA LEU A 149 5.49 2.19 -14.17
C LEU A 149 6.54 3.18 -13.67
N TYR A 150 7.81 2.73 -13.52
CA TYR A 150 8.89 3.63 -13.13
C TYR A 150 9.32 4.48 -14.34
N PRO A 151 9.30 5.82 -14.21
CA PRO A 151 9.80 6.69 -15.27
C PRO A 151 11.30 6.49 -15.47
N SER A 152 11.77 6.68 -16.72
CA SER A 152 13.20 6.78 -16.97
C SER A 152 13.72 8.09 -16.37
N GLU A 153 14.73 8.01 -15.53
CA GLU A 153 15.36 9.18 -14.89
C GLU A 153 16.78 9.43 -15.41
N GLN A 154 17.12 8.88 -16.59
CA GLN A 154 18.45 9.00 -17.17
C GLN A 154 18.90 10.46 -17.38
N GLU A 155 17.97 11.32 -17.81
CA GLU A 155 18.25 12.76 -17.97
C GLU A 155 18.57 13.42 -16.63
N LYS A 156 17.76 13.14 -15.59
CA LYS A 156 18.02 13.67 -14.24
C LYS A 156 19.37 13.19 -13.70
N VAL A 157 19.75 11.94 -13.97
CA VAL A 157 21.06 11.41 -13.57
C VAL A 157 22.18 12.14 -14.28
N ALA A 158 22.05 12.40 -15.58
CA ALA A 158 23.02 13.17 -16.34
C ALA A 158 23.17 14.59 -15.78
N ASP A 159 22.06 15.29 -15.53
CA ASP A 159 22.06 16.64 -14.93
C ASP A 159 22.70 16.67 -13.54
N MET A 160 22.47 15.63 -12.73
CA MET A 160 23.12 15.51 -11.42
C MET A 160 24.63 15.32 -11.53
N LEU A 161 25.10 14.54 -12.51
CA LEU A 161 26.50 14.30 -12.75
C LEU A 161 27.21 15.58 -13.28
N ASP A 162 26.55 16.35 -14.15
CA ASP A 162 27.06 17.63 -14.64
C ASP A 162 27.18 18.64 -13.50
N LYS A 163 26.19 18.72 -12.60
CA LYS A 163 26.30 19.56 -11.40
C LYS A 163 27.46 19.15 -10.49
N MET A 164 27.68 17.86 -10.28
CA MET A 164 28.82 17.37 -9.50
C MET A 164 30.17 17.66 -10.15
N ALA A 165 30.24 17.61 -11.47
CA ALA A 165 31.47 17.93 -12.24
C ALA A 165 31.78 19.43 -12.27
N GLY A 166 30.92 20.29 -11.69
CA GLY A 166 31.12 21.74 -11.68
C GLY A 166 30.91 22.40 -13.04
N ILE A 167 30.24 21.72 -13.96
CA ILE A 167 29.81 22.27 -15.23
C ILE A 167 28.64 23.24 -14.95
N LYS A 168 28.90 24.55 -15.08
CA LYS A 168 27.85 25.58 -14.92
C LYS A 168 26.81 25.39 -15.99
N GLU A 169 25.53 25.49 -15.62
CA GLU A 169 24.41 25.58 -16.57
C GLU A 169 24.74 26.66 -17.62
N ASN A 170 24.91 26.26 -18.85
CA ASN A 170 25.02 27.21 -19.96
C ASN A 170 23.67 27.87 -20.11
N ALA A 171 23.66 29.21 -20.07
CA ALA A 171 22.51 30.05 -20.31
C ALA A 171 21.78 29.67 -21.60
N PRO A 172 20.46 29.94 -21.69
CA PRO A 172 19.66 29.57 -22.84
C PRO A 172 20.23 30.23 -24.10
N ALA A 173 20.31 29.43 -25.18
CA ALA A 173 20.77 29.85 -26.48
C ALA A 173 20.04 31.12 -26.93
N GLY A 174 20.81 32.20 -27.05
CA GLY A 174 20.35 33.50 -27.51
C GLY A 174 19.65 33.36 -28.87
N ASN A 175 18.52 33.96 -28.96
CA ASN A 175 17.69 34.20 -30.14
C ASN A 175 18.59 34.82 -31.25
N LYS A 176 18.94 34.07 -32.26
CA LYS A 176 19.51 34.63 -33.50
C LYS A 176 18.39 35.32 -34.23
N GLY A 177 18.35 36.65 -34.07
CA GLY A 177 17.56 37.52 -34.92
C GLY A 177 17.93 37.28 -36.37
N ILE A 178 16.95 37.03 -37.17
CA ILE A 178 17.03 37.13 -38.64
C ILE A 178 16.80 38.58 -38.94
N SER A 179 17.86 39.27 -39.35
CA SER A 179 17.74 40.55 -40.04
C SER A 179 18.07 40.33 -41.50
N GLU A 180 17.19 40.86 -42.33
CA GLU A 180 17.16 41.04 -43.78
C GLU A 180 16.68 39.88 -44.62
#